data_1929a9022500d9f2376f0e0df5689c6b
#
_entry.id   1929a9022500d9f2376f0e0df5689c6b
#
_cell.length_a   1.000
_cell.length_b   1.000
_cell.length_c   1.000
_cell.angle_alpha   90.00
_cell.angle_beta   90.00
_cell.angle_gamma   90.00
#
_symmetry.space_group_name_H-M   'P 1'
#
loop_
_entity.id
_entity.type
_entity.pdbx_description
1 polymer ?
#
loop_
_entity_poly.entity_id
_entity_poly.type
_entity_poly.pdbx_seq_one_letter_code
_entity_poly.pdbx_strand_id
1 'polypeptide(L)'
;MKKLAALLLALVMCLSLCACGSGNNDSKTEMKVGFIFLHDENSTYDLNFINAAKAACEQLGVTPVMKTNVPEGQECYDKAAELVDDDCTVIFADSFGHEDFMIQAAKEFPNVQFCHSTGTKAHTENLPNYHNAFASIYEGRYLAGIVAGMKLNEMIAAGEFTAEEAKIGYVGAFTYAEVVSGYTSFFLGARSVCPTATMEVTFTGSWYDETAEKEGANKLIANGCKLISQHADSMGAPTACETMGVPNVSYNGSTAAACPNTFLVSSRIDWTPYFKHAIECARDGKAIEADWTGTIGTGSVVLTDMGSAIAEGTEKAVEDAKKELEAGTRQVFDVSTFTVGGQSLSSYMADVDTDADYTPDTEVIENGAFQESKFRSAPYFDLRIDGINLLDEAY
;
A
#
# COMPACT_ATOMS: atom_id res chain seq x y z
N MET A 1 67.70 8.70 51.56
CA MET A 1 66.94 7.52 51.08
C MET A 1 65.43 7.60 51.33
N LYS A 2 64.95 8.12 52.45
CA LYS A 2 63.48 8.26 52.69
C LYS A 2 62.74 9.28 51.82
N LYS A 3 63.44 10.31 51.34
CA LYS A 3 62.82 11.34 50.45
C LYS A 3 62.77 10.91 48.99
N LEU A 4 63.65 9.99 48.57
CA LEU A 4 63.64 9.45 47.21
C LEU A 4 62.56 8.39 47.02
N ALA A 5 62.26 7.61 48.10
CA ALA A 5 61.15 6.64 48.12
C ALA A 5 59.78 7.28 48.06
N ALA A 6 59.61 8.46 48.74
CA ALA A 6 58.34 9.22 48.67
C ALA A 6 58.07 9.84 47.30
N LEU A 7 59.15 10.25 46.56
CA LEU A 7 59.00 10.82 45.22
C LEU A 7 58.68 9.69 44.17
N LEU A 8 59.24 8.49 44.33
CA LEU A 8 58.91 7.34 43.49
C LEU A 8 57.49 6.82 43.72
N LEU A 9 56.98 6.84 44.97
CA LEU A 9 55.61 6.46 45.27
C LEU A 9 54.59 7.48 44.73
N ALA A 10 54.90 8.77 44.76
CA ALA A 10 54.03 9.83 44.18
C ALA A 10 54.02 9.72 42.63
N LEU A 11 55.12 9.39 42.00
CA LEU A 11 55.20 9.22 40.53
C LEU A 11 54.44 7.97 40.07
N VAL A 12 54.42 6.90 40.83
CA VAL A 12 53.67 5.65 40.53
C VAL A 12 52.16 5.88 40.75
N MET A 13 51.72 6.69 41.74
CA MET A 13 50.32 7.07 41.89
C MET A 13 49.84 8.02 40.78
N CYS A 14 50.66 8.90 40.26
CA CYS A 14 50.29 9.76 39.12
C CYS A 14 50.20 8.98 37.79
N LEU A 15 50.95 7.91 37.61
CA LEU A 15 50.87 7.03 36.43
C LEU A 15 49.69 6.05 36.47
N SER A 16 49.14 5.73 37.65
CA SER A 16 47.96 4.90 37.77
C SER A 16 46.63 5.67 37.58
N LEU A 17 46.65 6.97 37.58
CA LEU A 17 45.49 7.83 37.30
C LEU A 17 45.34 8.20 35.82
N CYS A 18 46.34 7.94 34.97
CA CYS A 18 46.28 8.15 33.53
C CYS A 18 45.93 6.89 32.72
N ALA A 19 45.62 5.74 33.40
CA ALA A 19 45.22 4.52 32.76
C ALA A 19 43.68 4.21 32.86
N CYS A 20 42.89 5.21 33.27
CA CYS A 20 41.48 5.22 32.92
C CYS A 20 41.40 5.80 31.51
N GLY A 21 41.76 4.95 30.54
CA GLY A 21 41.44 5.18 29.15
C GLY A 21 39.94 5.37 29.05
N SER A 22 39.51 6.50 28.53
CA SER A 22 38.23 6.74 27.94
C SER A 22 37.98 5.58 26.95
N GLY A 23 37.41 4.50 27.41
CA GLY A 23 36.52 3.76 26.57
C GLY A 23 35.38 4.74 26.30
N ASN A 24 35.40 5.43 25.20
CA ASN A 24 34.18 5.89 24.57
C ASN A 24 33.37 4.60 24.31
N ASN A 25 32.64 4.14 25.29
CA ASN A 25 31.37 3.54 25.07
C ASN A 25 30.47 4.73 24.63
N ASP A 26 30.65 5.19 23.39
CA ASP A 26 29.51 5.65 22.63
C ASP A 26 28.60 4.41 22.53
N SER A 27 27.81 4.19 23.56
CA SER A 27 26.55 3.49 23.42
C SER A 27 25.78 4.39 22.45
N LYS A 28 25.94 4.13 21.12
CA LYS A 28 24.99 4.62 20.15
C LYS A 28 23.65 4.21 20.72
N THR A 29 22.87 5.16 21.20
CA THR A 29 21.50 4.94 21.61
C THR A 29 20.86 4.30 20.38
N GLU A 30 20.41 3.06 20.53
CA GLU A 30 19.81 2.32 19.42
C GLU A 30 18.61 3.12 18.92
N MET A 31 18.59 3.44 17.62
CA MET A 31 17.54 4.24 17.03
C MET A 31 16.22 3.47 17.15
N LYS A 32 15.21 4.10 17.72
CA LYS A 32 13.85 3.56 17.79
C LYS A 32 12.97 4.18 16.71
N VAL A 33 12.14 3.34 16.12
CA VAL A 33 11.20 3.71 15.04
C VAL A 33 9.80 3.29 15.45
N GLY A 34 8.87 4.24 15.45
CA GLY A 34 7.48 4.04 15.82
C GLY A 34 6.61 3.63 14.63
N PHE A 35 5.63 2.76 14.88
CA PHE A 35 4.64 2.36 13.90
C PHE A 35 3.25 2.32 14.52
N ILE A 36 2.28 2.90 13.83
CA ILE A 36 0.86 2.95 14.22
C ILE A 36 0.06 2.23 13.13
N PHE A 37 -0.69 1.21 13.52
CA PHE A 37 -1.51 0.38 12.64
C PHE A 37 -2.97 0.42 13.08
N LEU A 38 -3.88 0.54 12.09
CA LEU A 38 -5.33 0.58 12.35
C LEU A 38 -5.83 -0.72 13.00
N HIS A 39 -5.35 -1.87 12.51
CA HIS A 39 -5.69 -3.18 13.03
C HIS A 39 -4.43 -3.96 13.47
N ASP A 40 -4.48 -5.28 13.40
CA ASP A 40 -3.39 -6.20 13.71
C ASP A 40 -3.14 -7.19 12.55
N GLU A 41 -2.43 -8.28 12.82
CA GLU A 41 -2.07 -9.28 11.82
C GLU A 41 -3.25 -10.02 11.17
N ASN A 42 -4.48 -9.84 11.64
CA ASN A 42 -5.67 -10.44 11.04
C ASN A 42 -6.15 -9.67 9.79
N SER A 43 -5.85 -8.37 9.70
CA SER A 43 -6.04 -7.57 8.49
C SER A 43 -4.91 -7.85 7.49
N THR A 44 -5.25 -8.14 6.24
CA THR A 44 -4.23 -8.35 5.18
C THR A 44 -3.45 -7.08 4.87
N TYR A 45 -4.09 -5.92 5.01
CA TYR A 45 -3.46 -4.62 4.84
C TYR A 45 -2.43 -4.35 5.94
N ASP A 46 -2.83 -4.38 7.21
CA ASP A 46 -1.94 -4.10 8.34
C ASP A 46 -0.82 -5.14 8.46
N LEU A 47 -1.11 -6.43 8.21
CA LEU A 47 -0.09 -7.49 8.19
C LEU A 47 1.02 -7.18 7.19
N ASN A 48 0.67 -6.61 6.03
CA ASN A 48 1.62 -6.23 5.00
C ASN A 48 2.59 -5.13 5.51
N PHE A 49 2.06 -4.12 6.23
CA PHE A 49 2.87 -3.08 6.88
C PHE A 49 3.71 -3.62 8.04
N ILE A 50 3.12 -4.44 8.90
CA ILE A 50 3.80 -5.06 10.06
C ILE A 50 5.01 -5.89 9.60
N ASN A 51 4.86 -6.68 8.53
CA ASN A 51 5.95 -7.48 7.97
C ASN A 51 7.05 -6.60 7.39
N ALA A 52 6.70 -5.55 6.66
CA ALA A 52 7.66 -4.60 6.10
C ALA A 52 8.41 -3.82 7.20
N ALA A 53 7.71 -3.39 8.26
CA ALA A 53 8.31 -2.72 9.41
C ALA A 53 9.33 -3.62 10.11
N LYS A 54 8.98 -4.89 10.39
CA LYS A 54 9.91 -5.88 10.95
C LYS A 54 11.13 -6.07 10.06
N ALA A 55 10.92 -6.28 8.75
CA ALA A 55 11.99 -6.51 7.79
C ALA A 55 12.93 -5.29 7.64
N ALA A 56 12.38 -4.08 7.54
CA ALA A 56 13.18 -2.87 7.42
C ALA A 56 14.01 -2.61 8.68
N CYS A 57 13.40 -2.73 9.87
CA CYS A 57 14.10 -2.53 11.14
C CYS A 57 15.20 -3.56 11.35
N GLU A 58 14.95 -4.85 11.05
CA GLU A 58 15.96 -5.89 11.11
C GLU A 58 17.16 -5.62 10.19
N GLN A 59 16.89 -5.26 8.91
CA GLN A 59 17.93 -4.95 7.93
C GLN A 59 18.78 -3.73 8.31
N LEU A 60 18.19 -2.75 9.00
CA LEU A 60 18.88 -1.52 9.39
C LEU A 60 19.48 -1.57 10.80
N GLY A 61 19.17 -2.61 11.59
CA GLY A 61 19.62 -2.74 12.98
C GLY A 61 19.03 -1.66 13.87
N VAL A 62 17.74 -1.33 13.71
CA VAL A 62 16.98 -0.36 14.53
C VAL A 62 15.85 -1.07 15.26
N THR A 63 15.37 -0.50 16.38
CA THR A 63 14.33 -1.11 17.22
C THR A 63 12.94 -0.62 16.83
N PRO A 64 12.02 -1.48 16.35
CA PRO A 64 10.64 -1.10 16.09
C PRO A 64 9.83 -1.01 17.40
N VAL A 65 8.99 0.02 17.51
CA VAL A 65 7.97 0.16 18.57
C VAL A 65 6.61 0.22 17.87
N MET A 66 5.79 -0.82 18.02
CA MET A 66 4.55 -0.97 17.26
C MET A 66 3.32 -0.77 18.16
N LYS A 67 2.34 -0.02 17.66
CA LYS A 67 1.02 0.19 18.26
C LYS A 67 -0.02 -0.35 17.25
N THR A 68 -0.74 -1.39 17.61
CA THR A 68 -1.80 -1.99 16.78
C THR A 68 -3.18 -1.68 17.33
N ASN A 69 -4.22 -1.84 16.50
CA ASN A 69 -5.61 -1.55 16.85
C ASN A 69 -5.80 -0.10 17.32
N VAL A 70 -5.20 0.84 16.58
CA VAL A 70 -5.30 2.28 16.84
C VAL A 70 -6.37 2.88 15.92
N PRO A 71 -7.54 3.30 16.45
CA PRO A 71 -8.62 3.85 15.64
C PRO A 71 -8.20 5.12 14.88
N GLU A 72 -8.91 5.38 13.79
CA GLU A 72 -8.82 6.63 13.03
C GLU A 72 -9.48 7.75 13.84
N GLY A 73 -8.67 8.47 14.65
CA GLY A 73 -9.16 9.49 15.55
C GLY A 73 -8.07 10.07 16.45
N GLN A 74 -8.47 10.72 17.52
CA GLN A 74 -7.57 11.31 18.52
C GLN A 74 -6.59 10.28 19.08
N GLU A 75 -6.97 9.02 19.15
CA GLU A 75 -6.12 7.92 19.60
C GLU A 75 -4.85 7.78 18.75
N CYS A 76 -4.90 8.09 17.46
CA CYS A 76 -3.71 8.11 16.61
C CYS A 76 -2.70 9.16 17.08
N TYR A 77 -3.14 10.38 17.34
CA TYR A 77 -2.29 11.43 17.92
C TYR A 77 -1.72 11.01 19.28
N ASP A 78 -2.56 10.47 20.17
CA ASP A 78 -2.14 10.06 21.49
C ASP A 78 -1.04 8.97 21.41
N LYS A 79 -1.18 8.02 20.49
CA LYS A 79 -0.16 6.98 20.23
C LYS A 79 1.10 7.55 19.58
N ALA A 80 0.98 8.55 18.71
CA ALA A 80 2.12 9.25 18.16
C ALA A 80 2.92 9.98 19.27
N ALA A 81 2.24 10.67 20.19
CA ALA A 81 2.86 11.30 21.34
C ALA A 81 3.54 10.29 22.29
N GLU A 82 2.89 9.15 22.57
CA GLU A 82 3.51 8.05 23.34
C GLU A 82 4.80 7.54 22.67
N LEU A 83 4.82 7.42 21.33
CA LEU A 83 6.00 6.98 20.61
C LEU A 83 7.13 8.03 20.66
N VAL A 84 6.80 9.32 20.68
CA VAL A 84 7.79 10.39 20.92
C VAL A 84 8.37 10.28 22.33
N ASP A 85 7.54 10.04 23.33
CA ASP A 85 7.97 9.83 24.72
C ASP A 85 8.82 8.54 24.88
N ASP A 86 8.61 7.55 24.02
CA ASP A 86 9.41 6.33 23.91
C ASP A 86 10.76 6.56 23.17
N ASP A 87 11.13 7.80 22.84
CA ASP A 87 12.33 8.21 22.08
C ASP A 87 12.34 7.76 20.60
N CYS A 88 11.21 7.52 19.97
CA CYS A 88 11.14 7.28 18.55
C CYS A 88 11.46 8.57 17.76
N THR A 89 12.32 8.45 16.74
CA THR A 89 12.77 9.60 15.92
C THR A 89 12.08 9.65 14.55
N VAL A 90 11.49 8.54 14.12
CA VAL A 90 10.62 8.42 12.94
C VAL A 90 9.39 7.64 13.36
N ILE A 91 8.21 8.11 12.98
CA ILE A 91 6.92 7.49 13.31
C ILE A 91 6.12 7.34 12.02
N PHE A 92 5.67 6.12 11.73
CA PHE A 92 4.84 5.78 10.58
C PHE A 92 3.41 5.48 11.01
N ALA A 93 2.43 5.86 10.18
CA ALA A 93 1.04 5.43 10.31
C ALA A 93 0.51 4.95 8.96
N ASP A 94 -0.42 4.00 8.95
CA ASP A 94 -0.84 3.27 7.76
C ASP A 94 -2.25 3.57 7.26
N SER A 95 -3.14 4.10 8.09
CA SER A 95 -4.53 4.25 7.69
C SER A 95 -4.87 5.66 7.23
N PHE A 96 -5.76 5.74 6.21
CA PHE A 96 -6.18 7.01 5.59
C PHE A 96 -6.67 8.05 6.63
N GLY A 97 -7.49 7.65 7.59
CA GLY A 97 -8.01 8.55 8.62
C GLY A 97 -7.02 8.90 9.73
N HIS A 98 -5.80 8.36 9.73
CA HIS A 98 -4.73 8.80 10.64
C HIS A 98 -4.08 10.12 10.21
N GLU A 99 -4.27 10.59 8.95
CA GLU A 99 -3.51 11.68 8.36
C GLU A 99 -3.55 12.97 9.18
N ASP A 100 -4.73 13.48 9.54
CA ASP A 100 -4.87 14.75 10.26
C ASP A 100 -4.23 14.71 11.64
N PHE A 101 -4.26 13.56 12.31
CA PHE A 101 -3.67 13.35 13.62
C PHE A 101 -2.14 13.22 13.56
N MET A 102 -1.59 12.66 12.49
CA MET A 102 -0.15 12.65 12.23
C MET A 102 0.37 14.06 11.90
N ILE A 103 -0.40 14.86 11.16
CA ILE A 103 -0.11 16.27 10.90
C ILE A 103 -0.12 17.07 12.22
N GLN A 104 -1.11 16.85 13.08
CA GLN A 104 -1.16 17.47 14.39
C GLN A 104 0.10 17.13 15.22
N ALA A 105 0.51 15.87 15.25
CA ALA A 105 1.72 15.45 15.94
C ALA A 105 2.99 16.09 15.34
N ALA A 106 3.09 16.16 14.00
CA ALA A 106 4.22 16.79 13.33
C ALA A 106 4.36 18.28 13.68
N LYS A 107 3.25 19.00 13.82
CA LYS A 107 3.22 20.42 14.26
C LYS A 107 3.72 20.58 15.70
N GLU A 108 3.42 19.63 16.57
CA GLU A 108 3.79 19.71 17.99
C GLU A 108 5.21 19.20 18.26
N PHE A 109 5.69 18.20 17.51
CA PHE A 109 6.99 17.56 17.71
C PHE A 109 7.94 17.80 16.51
N PRO A 110 8.46 19.02 16.30
CA PRO A 110 9.19 19.40 15.08
C PRO A 110 10.53 18.69 14.90
N ASN A 111 11.02 17.96 15.88
CA ASN A 111 12.30 17.22 15.82
C ASN A 111 12.11 15.73 15.50
N VAL A 112 10.87 15.25 15.35
CA VAL A 112 10.52 13.88 15.00
C VAL A 112 9.95 13.87 13.57
N GLN A 113 10.29 12.86 12.78
CA GLN A 113 9.76 12.69 11.44
C GLN A 113 8.47 11.87 11.50
N PHE A 114 7.41 12.37 10.87
CA PHE A 114 6.12 11.71 10.77
C PHE A 114 5.86 11.33 9.32
N CYS A 115 5.66 10.06 9.07
CA CYS A 115 5.46 9.48 7.76
C CYS A 115 4.08 8.83 7.71
N HIS A 116 3.27 9.20 6.74
CA HIS A 116 1.92 8.68 6.62
C HIS A 116 1.74 8.01 5.25
N SER A 117 1.33 6.76 5.29
CA SER A 117 0.96 6.02 4.08
C SER A 117 -0.48 6.34 3.70
N THR A 118 -0.75 6.49 2.40
CA THR A 118 -2.05 6.87 1.82
C THR A 118 -2.46 8.34 1.97
N GLY A 119 -1.67 9.17 2.64
CA GLY A 119 -1.99 10.59 2.85
C GLY A 119 -1.87 11.44 1.59
N THR A 120 -2.50 12.61 1.63
CA THR A 120 -2.63 13.53 0.49
C THR A 120 -2.16 14.95 0.78
N LYS A 121 -1.85 15.28 2.05
CA LYS A 121 -1.72 16.67 2.51
C LYS A 121 -0.27 17.14 2.75
N ALA A 122 0.76 16.31 2.51
CA ALA A 122 2.13 16.69 2.81
C ALA A 122 2.59 17.95 2.05
N HIS A 123 2.22 18.08 0.78
CA HIS A 123 2.53 19.26 -0.02
C HIS A 123 1.76 20.51 0.46
N THR A 124 0.47 20.36 0.78
CA THR A 124 -0.40 21.44 1.25
C THR A 124 0.03 21.96 2.62
N GLU A 125 0.33 21.05 3.56
CA GLU A 125 0.81 21.40 4.90
C GLU A 125 2.23 21.97 4.91
N ASN A 126 3.06 21.54 3.95
CA ASN A 126 4.44 22.00 3.77
C ASN A 126 5.28 22.00 5.06
N LEU A 127 5.12 20.96 5.88
CA LEU A 127 5.87 20.75 7.10
C LEU A 127 7.18 19.99 6.79
N PRO A 128 8.34 20.41 7.31
CA PRO A 128 9.62 19.77 7.01
C PRO A 128 9.79 18.37 7.61
N ASN A 129 8.87 17.98 8.49
CA ASN A 129 8.88 16.72 9.23
C ASN A 129 7.59 15.91 9.07
N TYR A 130 6.79 16.20 8.03
CA TYR A 130 5.61 15.42 7.68
C TYR A 130 5.69 14.98 6.21
N HIS A 131 5.48 13.69 5.95
CA HIS A 131 5.72 13.06 4.66
C HIS A 131 4.62 12.08 4.32
N ASN A 132 4.16 12.09 3.07
CA ASN A 132 3.24 11.09 2.54
C ASN A 132 3.99 10.03 1.71
N ALA A 133 3.42 8.86 1.59
CA ALA A 133 3.90 7.81 0.71
C ALA A 133 2.76 6.93 0.21
N PHE A 134 2.91 6.46 -1.01
CA PHE A 134 2.10 5.39 -1.59
C PHE A 134 2.92 4.63 -2.64
N ALA A 135 2.29 3.70 -3.36
CA ALA A 135 2.90 3.06 -4.50
C ALA A 135 1.94 3.06 -5.70
N SER A 136 2.49 2.97 -6.90
CA SER A 136 1.73 2.78 -8.14
C SER A 136 1.07 1.38 -8.17
N ILE A 137 0.27 1.07 -7.12
CA ILE A 137 -0.33 -0.26 -6.94
C ILE A 137 -1.29 -0.64 -8.06
N TYR A 138 -1.82 0.36 -8.78
CA TYR A 138 -2.61 0.14 -10.00
C TYR A 138 -1.87 -0.73 -11.04
N GLU A 139 -0.53 -0.69 -11.10
CA GLU A 139 0.27 -1.58 -11.94
C GLU A 139 0.14 -3.05 -11.48
N GLY A 140 0.25 -3.29 -10.17
CA GLY A 140 0.06 -4.62 -9.57
C GLY A 140 -1.39 -5.11 -9.70
N ARG A 141 -2.36 -4.21 -9.56
CA ARG A 141 -3.79 -4.51 -9.79
C ARG A 141 -4.05 -4.89 -11.25
N TYR A 142 -3.43 -4.18 -12.20
CA TYR A 142 -3.52 -4.51 -13.62
C TYR A 142 -2.95 -5.91 -13.90
N LEU A 143 -1.78 -6.24 -13.38
CA LEU A 143 -1.18 -7.58 -13.52
C LEU A 143 -2.08 -8.66 -12.91
N ALA A 144 -2.66 -8.42 -11.72
CA ALA A 144 -3.63 -9.31 -11.10
C ALA A 144 -4.92 -9.44 -11.95
N GLY A 145 -5.30 -8.37 -12.64
CA GLY A 145 -6.38 -8.38 -13.62
C GLY A 145 -6.11 -9.31 -14.80
N ILE A 146 -4.86 -9.34 -15.32
CA ILE A 146 -4.47 -10.30 -16.36
C ILE A 146 -4.68 -11.74 -15.88
N VAL A 147 -4.29 -12.06 -14.63
CA VAL A 147 -4.54 -13.38 -14.03
C VAL A 147 -6.04 -13.72 -14.05
N ALA A 148 -6.88 -12.78 -13.65
CA ALA A 148 -8.34 -12.93 -13.66
C ALA A 148 -8.88 -13.17 -15.07
N GLY A 149 -8.45 -12.36 -16.06
CA GLY A 149 -8.89 -12.49 -17.44
C GLY A 149 -8.45 -13.81 -18.11
N MET A 150 -7.24 -14.28 -17.80
CA MET A 150 -6.75 -15.60 -18.22
C MET A 150 -7.63 -16.73 -17.64
N LYS A 151 -8.01 -16.63 -16.38
CA LYS A 151 -8.92 -17.61 -15.73
C LYS A 151 -10.31 -17.60 -16.34
N LEU A 152 -10.86 -16.42 -16.62
CA LEU A 152 -12.15 -16.31 -17.32
C LEU A 152 -12.09 -16.97 -18.69
N ASN A 153 -11.03 -16.78 -19.46
CA ASN A 153 -10.86 -17.40 -20.76
C ASN A 153 -10.74 -18.93 -20.68
N GLU A 154 -10.06 -19.46 -19.67
CA GLU A 154 -10.00 -20.91 -19.41
C GLU A 154 -11.40 -21.48 -19.16
N MET A 155 -12.21 -20.82 -18.30
CA MET A 155 -13.56 -21.25 -17.97
C MET A 155 -14.51 -21.15 -19.18
N ILE A 156 -14.38 -20.11 -20.03
CA ILE A 156 -15.11 -19.98 -21.30
C ILE A 156 -14.73 -21.13 -22.23
N ALA A 157 -13.45 -21.42 -22.38
CA ALA A 157 -12.96 -22.52 -23.24
C ALA A 157 -13.42 -23.90 -22.74
N ALA A 158 -13.58 -24.07 -21.42
CA ALA A 158 -14.16 -25.27 -20.81
C ALA A 158 -15.69 -25.37 -20.98
N GLY A 159 -16.34 -24.31 -21.47
CA GLY A 159 -17.80 -24.28 -21.68
C GLY A 159 -18.60 -24.06 -20.41
N GLU A 160 -18.00 -23.52 -19.36
CA GLU A 160 -18.70 -23.25 -18.10
C GLU A 160 -19.69 -22.09 -18.23
N PHE A 161 -19.39 -21.11 -19.10
CA PHE A 161 -20.26 -19.99 -19.46
C PHE A 161 -19.79 -19.37 -20.81
N THR A 162 -20.62 -18.50 -21.39
CA THR A 162 -20.29 -17.83 -22.66
C THR A 162 -19.43 -16.60 -22.45
N ALA A 163 -18.76 -16.10 -23.50
CA ALA A 163 -17.93 -14.92 -23.42
C ALA A 163 -18.70 -13.67 -22.95
N GLU A 164 -19.99 -13.56 -23.29
CA GLU A 164 -20.88 -12.47 -22.89
C GLU A 164 -21.25 -12.52 -21.41
N GLU A 165 -21.10 -13.70 -20.77
CA GLU A 165 -21.35 -13.90 -19.35
C GLU A 165 -20.09 -13.71 -18.47
N ALA A 166 -18.95 -13.32 -19.07
CA ALA A 166 -17.70 -13.06 -18.37
C ALA A 166 -17.83 -11.83 -17.46
N LYS A 167 -18.42 -12.01 -16.28
CA LYS A 167 -18.63 -10.95 -15.30
C LYS A 167 -17.76 -11.16 -14.07
N ILE A 168 -17.04 -10.11 -13.69
CA ILE A 168 -16.22 -10.03 -12.47
C ILE A 168 -17.04 -9.34 -11.38
N GLY A 169 -16.95 -9.83 -10.14
CA GLY A 169 -17.43 -9.13 -8.97
C GLY A 169 -16.26 -8.48 -8.22
N TYR A 170 -16.49 -7.31 -7.64
CA TYR A 170 -15.50 -6.61 -6.84
C TYR A 170 -16.11 -6.10 -5.53
N VAL A 171 -15.53 -6.47 -4.41
CA VAL A 171 -15.93 -6.02 -3.06
C VAL A 171 -14.98 -4.90 -2.64
N GLY A 172 -15.46 -3.65 -2.65
CA GLY A 172 -14.71 -2.49 -2.19
C GLY A 172 -15.05 -2.10 -0.75
N ALA A 173 -14.16 -1.34 -0.10
CA ALA A 173 -14.44 -0.75 1.20
C ALA A 173 -15.22 0.56 1.04
N PHE A 174 -14.61 1.56 0.43
CA PHE A 174 -15.20 2.89 0.20
C PHE A 174 -15.07 3.30 -1.27
N THR A 175 -15.84 4.30 -1.68
CA THR A 175 -15.80 4.87 -3.04
C THR A 175 -14.73 5.97 -3.15
N TYR A 176 -13.56 5.77 -2.51
CA TYR A 176 -12.43 6.69 -2.60
C TYR A 176 -11.58 6.41 -3.85
N ALA A 177 -10.81 7.41 -4.29
CA ALA A 177 -9.97 7.31 -5.50
C ALA A 177 -9.02 6.11 -5.48
N GLU A 178 -8.48 5.74 -4.32
CA GLU A 178 -7.64 4.55 -4.16
C GLU A 178 -8.37 3.27 -4.58
N VAL A 179 -9.62 3.09 -4.13
CA VAL A 179 -10.42 1.92 -4.46
C VAL A 179 -10.89 1.97 -5.91
N VAL A 180 -11.25 3.16 -6.41
CA VAL A 180 -11.64 3.39 -7.81
C VAL A 180 -10.49 3.07 -8.76
N SER A 181 -9.29 3.59 -8.49
CA SER A 181 -8.06 3.25 -9.22
C SER A 181 -7.80 1.74 -9.18
N GLY A 182 -7.95 1.13 -7.99
CA GLY A 182 -7.72 -0.30 -7.77
C GLY A 182 -8.63 -1.20 -8.61
N TYR A 183 -9.95 -1.04 -8.55
CA TYR A 183 -10.85 -1.88 -9.34
C TYR A 183 -10.78 -1.56 -10.84
N THR A 184 -10.55 -0.29 -11.22
CA THR A 184 -10.45 0.10 -12.62
C THR A 184 -9.22 -0.49 -13.28
N SER A 185 -8.04 -0.38 -12.66
CA SER A 185 -6.79 -0.97 -13.19
C SER A 185 -6.89 -2.51 -13.27
N PHE A 186 -7.46 -3.16 -12.27
CA PHE A 186 -7.73 -4.59 -12.30
C PHE A 186 -8.65 -4.98 -13.47
N PHE A 187 -9.73 -4.25 -13.68
CA PHE A 187 -10.65 -4.46 -14.78
C PHE A 187 -9.97 -4.29 -16.16
N LEU A 188 -9.18 -3.23 -16.32
CA LEU A 188 -8.43 -3.00 -17.58
C LEU A 188 -7.42 -4.12 -17.82
N GLY A 189 -6.75 -4.63 -16.78
CA GLY A 189 -5.90 -5.81 -16.87
C GLY A 189 -6.66 -7.05 -17.36
N ALA A 190 -7.83 -7.31 -16.77
CA ALA A 190 -8.68 -8.44 -17.19
C ALA A 190 -9.15 -8.29 -18.63
N ARG A 191 -9.61 -7.11 -19.04
CA ARG A 191 -10.04 -6.84 -20.42
C ARG A 191 -8.92 -6.88 -21.45
N SER A 192 -7.68 -6.65 -21.05
CA SER A 192 -6.54 -6.75 -21.98
C SER A 192 -6.37 -8.16 -22.56
N VAL A 193 -6.86 -9.19 -21.87
CA VAL A 193 -6.80 -10.60 -22.31
C VAL A 193 -8.19 -11.23 -22.49
N CYS A 194 -9.22 -10.74 -21.81
CA CYS A 194 -10.63 -11.16 -21.95
C CYS A 194 -11.50 -9.94 -22.30
N PRO A 195 -11.56 -9.50 -23.56
CA PRO A 195 -12.17 -8.23 -23.97
C PRO A 195 -13.67 -8.11 -23.68
N THR A 196 -14.37 -9.21 -23.52
CA THR A 196 -15.82 -9.24 -23.20
C THR A 196 -16.12 -9.09 -21.72
N ALA A 197 -15.09 -9.09 -20.85
CA ALA A 197 -15.28 -8.98 -19.42
C ALA A 197 -16.03 -7.69 -19.05
N THR A 198 -16.96 -7.83 -18.12
CA THR A 198 -17.67 -6.76 -17.43
C THR A 198 -17.44 -6.86 -15.93
N MET A 199 -17.76 -5.81 -15.15
CA MET A 199 -17.58 -5.82 -13.71
C MET A 199 -18.78 -5.25 -12.98
N GLU A 200 -19.15 -5.85 -11.85
CA GLU A 200 -20.03 -5.27 -10.84
C GLU A 200 -19.23 -5.01 -9.57
N VAL A 201 -19.45 -3.85 -8.96
CA VAL A 201 -18.78 -3.43 -7.71
C VAL A 201 -19.83 -3.16 -6.64
N THR A 202 -19.59 -3.64 -5.42
CA THR A 202 -20.37 -3.30 -4.22
C THR A 202 -19.41 -2.89 -3.10
N PHE A 203 -19.86 -2.01 -2.20
CA PHE A 203 -19.03 -1.47 -1.12
C PHE A 203 -19.57 -1.88 0.25
N THR A 204 -18.65 -2.07 1.20
CA THR A 204 -18.99 -2.45 2.59
C THR A 204 -19.16 -1.25 3.51
N GLY A 205 -18.54 -0.10 3.18
CA GLY A 205 -18.46 1.07 4.06
C GLY A 205 -17.50 0.86 5.24
N SER A 206 -16.58 -0.11 5.13
CA SER A 206 -15.54 -0.40 6.13
C SER A 206 -14.31 -0.97 5.44
N TRP A 207 -13.12 -0.65 5.95
CA TRP A 207 -11.87 -1.28 5.52
C TRP A 207 -11.83 -2.76 5.90
N TYR A 208 -12.36 -3.11 7.08
CA TYR A 208 -12.38 -4.48 7.59
C TYR A 208 -13.75 -4.80 8.20
N ASP A 209 -14.56 -5.61 7.51
CA ASP A 209 -15.79 -6.21 8.02
C ASP A 209 -16.02 -7.56 7.34
N GLU A 210 -15.57 -8.64 8.00
CA GLU A 210 -15.64 -9.99 7.45
C GLU A 210 -17.05 -10.41 7.06
N THR A 211 -18.06 -9.96 7.81
CA THR A 211 -19.47 -10.29 7.52
C THR A 211 -19.96 -9.55 6.28
N ALA A 212 -19.75 -8.24 6.23
CA ALA A 212 -20.18 -7.42 5.09
C ALA A 212 -19.43 -7.81 3.80
N GLU A 213 -18.12 -8.09 3.88
CA GLU A 213 -17.33 -8.56 2.74
C GLU A 213 -17.83 -9.92 2.22
N LYS A 214 -18.12 -10.86 3.12
CA LYS A 214 -18.69 -12.17 2.77
C LYS A 214 -20.07 -12.03 2.12
N GLU A 215 -20.94 -11.19 2.67
CA GLU A 215 -22.26 -10.90 2.10
C GLU A 215 -22.16 -10.25 0.73
N GLY A 216 -21.24 -9.27 0.56
CA GLY A 216 -20.93 -8.61 -0.72
C GLY A 216 -20.49 -9.62 -1.79
N ALA A 217 -19.54 -10.49 -1.46
CA ALA A 217 -19.08 -11.54 -2.37
C ALA A 217 -20.22 -12.51 -2.76
N ASN A 218 -21.01 -12.97 -1.80
CA ASN A 218 -22.15 -13.84 -2.07
C ASN A 218 -23.21 -13.15 -2.95
N LYS A 219 -23.50 -11.86 -2.73
CA LYS A 219 -24.40 -11.05 -3.58
C LYS A 219 -23.90 -11.01 -5.01
N LEU A 220 -22.61 -10.73 -5.23
CA LEU A 220 -22.00 -10.67 -6.56
C LEU A 220 -22.02 -12.04 -7.26
N ILE A 221 -21.73 -13.12 -6.55
CA ILE A 221 -21.82 -14.50 -7.07
C ILE A 221 -23.28 -14.81 -7.48
N ALA A 222 -24.24 -14.45 -6.65
CA ALA A 222 -25.68 -14.64 -6.96
C ALA A 222 -26.13 -13.79 -8.17
N ASN A 223 -25.50 -12.65 -8.42
CA ASN A 223 -25.70 -11.84 -9.62
C ASN A 223 -25.03 -12.41 -10.88
N GLY A 224 -24.36 -13.56 -10.77
CA GLY A 224 -23.74 -14.27 -11.88
C GLY A 224 -22.28 -13.88 -12.13
N CYS A 225 -21.60 -13.22 -11.21
CA CYS A 225 -20.17 -13.01 -11.30
C CYS A 225 -19.41 -14.33 -11.24
N LYS A 226 -18.44 -14.52 -12.13
CA LYS A 226 -17.70 -15.76 -12.36
C LYS A 226 -16.36 -15.79 -11.63
N LEU A 227 -15.91 -14.64 -11.16
CA LEU A 227 -14.68 -14.42 -10.42
C LEU A 227 -14.90 -13.24 -9.48
N ILE A 228 -14.35 -13.29 -8.28
CA ILE A 228 -14.43 -12.20 -7.30
C ILE A 228 -13.03 -11.64 -7.01
N SER A 229 -12.94 -10.32 -6.95
CA SER A 229 -11.80 -9.60 -6.38
C SER A 229 -12.26 -8.65 -5.29
N GLN A 230 -11.32 -8.03 -4.58
CA GLN A 230 -11.62 -7.19 -3.44
C GLN A 230 -10.63 -6.04 -3.27
N HIS A 231 -11.07 -5.02 -2.55
CA HIS A 231 -10.28 -3.93 -1.99
C HIS A 231 -10.81 -3.64 -0.57
N ALA A 232 -10.86 -4.70 0.21
CA ALA A 232 -11.24 -4.77 1.62
C ALA A 232 -10.35 -5.84 2.26
N ASP A 233 -10.15 -5.81 3.58
CA ASP A 233 -8.94 -6.34 4.21
C ASP A 233 -9.16 -7.64 4.99
N SER A 234 -10.40 -8.15 5.04
CA SER A 234 -10.72 -9.38 5.77
C SER A 234 -10.67 -10.64 4.88
N MET A 235 -10.84 -11.79 5.51
CA MET A 235 -11.00 -13.09 4.85
C MET A 235 -12.45 -13.37 4.42
N GLY A 236 -13.37 -12.41 4.54
CA GLY A 236 -14.79 -12.60 4.23
C GLY A 236 -15.06 -12.99 2.77
N ALA A 237 -14.59 -12.18 1.82
CA ALA A 237 -14.75 -12.45 0.40
C ALA A 237 -13.98 -13.70 -0.07
N PRO A 238 -12.70 -13.93 0.29
CA PRO A 238 -11.97 -15.16 -0.05
C PRO A 238 -12.67 -16.44 0.45
N THR A 239 -13.14 -16.46 1.69
CA THR A 239 -13.83 -17.65 2.25
C THR A 239 -15.19 -17.90 1.62
N ALA A 240 -15.91 -16.85 1.20
CA ALA A 240 -17.13 -17.00 0.40
C ALA A 240 -16.81 -17.67 -0.95
N CYS A 241 -15.76 -17.20 -1.63
CA CYS A 241 -15.31 -17.77 -2.90
C CYS A 241 -14.92 -19.24 -2.77
N GLU A 242 -14.14 -19.62 -1.75
CA GLU A 242 -13.77 -21.00 -1.48
C GLU A 242 -15.01 -21.89 -1.25
N THR A 243 -15.97 -21.40 -0.47
CA THR A 243 -17.20 -22.13 -0.18
C THR A 243 -18.05 -22.37 -1.42
N MET A 244 -18.06 -21.41 -2.35
CA MET A 244 -18.88 -21.43 -3.57
C MET A 244 -18.13 -22.00 -4.78
N GLY A 245 -16.82 -22.30 -4.66
CA GLY A 245 -15.97 -22.77 -5.76
C GLY A 245 -15.74 -21.71 -6.85
N VAL A 246 -15.76 -20.42 -6.48
CA VAL A 246 -15.57 -19.30 -7.41
C VAL A 246 -14.13 -18.78 -7.31
N PRO A 247 -13.40 -18.59 -8.43
CA PRO A 247 -12.04 -18.05 -8.39
C PRO A 247 -11.95 -16.71 -7.67
N ASN A 248 -10.87 -16.50 -6.90
CA ASN A 248 -10.63 -15.29 -6.12
C ASN A 248 -9.27 -14.67 -6.46
N VAL A 249 -9.26 -13.36 -6.68
CA VAL A 249 -8.06 -12.51 -6.69
C VAL A 249 -8.12 -11.58 -5.51
N SER A 250 -7.19 -11.74 -4.57
CA SER A 250 -7.15 -10.98 -3.32
C SER A 250 -6.36 -9.67 -3.44
N TYR A 251 -6.23 -8.97 -2.32
CA TYR A 251 -5.46 -7.73 -2.20
C TYR A 251 -4.64 -7.73 -0.90
N ASN A 252 -3.50 -7.03 -0.90
CA ASN A 252 -2.51 -6.87 0.17
C ASN A 252 -1.77 -8.14 0.59
N GLY A 253 -2.45 -9.18 1.04
CA GLY A 253 -1.84 -10.42 1.49
C GLY A 253 -2.27 -11.64 0.67
N SER A 254 -1.51 -12.74 0.74
CA SER A 254 -1.95 -14.02 0.20
C SER A 254 -3.05 -14.61 1.08
N THR A 255 -4.17 -14.93 0.47
CA THR A 255 -5.29 -15.61 1.12
C THR A 255 -5.34 -17.11 0.79
N ALA A 256 -4.29 -17.65 0.17
CA ALA A 256 -4.19 -19.05 -0.25
C ALA A 256 -4.44 -20.06 0.90
N ALA A 257 -4.10 -19.70 2.14
CA ALA A 257 -4.37 -20.57 3.28
C ALA A 257 -5.87 -20.70 3.61
N ALA A 258 -6.65 -19.63 3.37
CA ALA A 258 -8.09 -19.61 3.59
C ALA A 258 -8.90 -20.12 2.39
N CYS A 259 -8.36 -19.98 1.18
CA CYS A 259 -9.04 -20.38 -0.06
C CYS A 259 -8.09 -21.14 -1.03
N PRO A 260 -7.57 -22.31 -0.61
CA PRO A 260 -6.52 -23.03 -1.35
C PRO A 260 -6.93 -23.52 -2.75
N ASN A 261 -8.24 -23.70 -2.99
CA ASN A 261 -8.76 -24.20 -4.27
C ASN A 261 -9.20 -23.09 -5.24
N THR A 262 -9.42 -21.87 -4.73
CA THR A 262 -9.98 -20.76 -5.52
C THR A 262 -9.05 -19.55 -5.62
N PHE A 263 -8.03 -19.45 -4.76
CA PHE A 263 -7.05 -18.37 -4.79
C PHE A 263 -6.24 -18.39 -6.08
N LEU A 264 -6.16 -17.24 -6.75
CA LEU A 264 -5.34 -17.07 -7.96
C LEU A 264 -4.04 -16.31 -7.66
N VAL A 265 -4.15 -15.10 -7.14
CA VAL A 265 -3.02 -14.20 -6.82
C VAL A 265 -3.51 -13.07 -5.93
N SER A 266 -2.59 -12.38 -5.27
CA SER A 266 -2.82 -11.06 -4.65
C SER A 266 -1.77 -10.07 -5.10
N SER A 267 -2.17 -8.83 -5.39
CA SER A 267 -1.24 -7.70 -5.52
C SER A 267 -1.07 -7.03 -4.17
N ARG A 268 0.14 -6.57 -3.86
CA ARG A 268 0.44 -5.88 -2.61
C ARG A 268 1.52 -4.82 -2.79
N ILE A 269 1.54 -3.86 -1.88
CA ILE A 269 2.66 -2.95 -1.73
C ILE A 269 3.67 -3.60 -0.76
N ASP A 270 4.93 -3.68 -1.17
CA ASP A 270 6.03 -3.93 -0.24
C ASP A 270 6.52 -2.58 0.31
N TRP A 271 6.21 -2.32 1.56
CA TRP A 271 6.57 -1.08 2.24
C TRP A 271 8.02 -1.03 2.71
N THR A 272 8.74 -2.15 2.65
CA THR A 272 10.14 -2.25 3.08
C THR A 272 11.05 -1.21 2.41
N PRO A 273 10.97 -0.96 1.08
CA PRO A 273 11.80 0.08 0.44
C PRO A 273 11.56 1.47 1.02
N TYR A 274 10.30 1.86 1.23
CA TYR A 274 9.97 3.17 1.80
C TYR A 274 10.43 3.30 3.25
N PHE A 275 10.13 2.33 4.09
CA PHE A 275 10.55 2.38 5.50
C PHE A 275 12.06 2.47 5.63
N LYS A 276 12.80 1.68 4.86
CA LYS A 276 14.27 1.78 4.85
C LYS A 276 14.74 3.16 4.42
N HIS A 277 14.19 3.69 3.33
CA HIS A 277 14.55 5.01 2.81
C HIS A 277 14.34 6.12 3.84
N ALA A 278 13.14 6.20 4.43
CA ALA A 278 12.81 7.23 5.41
C ALA A 278 13.67 7.10 6.69
N ILE A 279 13.88 5.88 7.20
CA ILE A 279 14.72 5.62 8.38
C ILE A 279 16.18 6.00 8.09
N GLU A 280 16.72 5.65 6.93
CA GLU A 280 18.09 6.01 6.52
C GLU A 280 18.24 7.52 6.37
N CYS A 281 17.29 8.22 5.76
CA CYS A 281 17.30 9.67 5.67
C CYS A 281 17.32 10.32 7.06
N ALA A 282 16.44 9.91 7.95
CA ALA A 282 16.40 10.43 9.31
C ALA A 282 17.69 10.15 10.09
N ARG A 283 18.22 8.92 9.99
CA ARG A 283 19.48 8.54 10.64
C ARG A 283 20.69 9.34 10.14
N ASP A 284 20.72 9.63 8.84
CA ASP A 284 21.80 10.35 8.18
C ASP A 284 21.62 11.88 8.25
N GLY A 285 20.53 12.39 8.81
CA GLY A 285 20.20 13.82 8.84
C GLY A 285 19.87 14.39 7.46
N LYS A 286 19.40 13.56 6.55
CA LYS A 286 18.94 13.95 5.21
C LYS A 286 17.44 14.25 5.25
N ALA A 287 16.98 15.13 4.34
CA ALA A 287 15.56 15.37 4.16
C ALA A 287 14.88 14.11 3.60
N ILE A 288 13.68 13.83 4.09
CA ILE A 288 12.75 12.88 3.49
C ILE A 288 11.89 13.69 2.50
N GLU A 289 11.55 13.13 1.36
CA GLU A 289 10.68 13.76 0.37
C GLU A 289 9.29 14.01 0.99
N ALA A 290 8.64 15.12 0.60
CA ALA A 290 7.28 15.41 1.06
C ALA A 290 6.30 14.31 0.63
N ASP A 291 6.56 13.69 -0.53
CA ASP A 291 5.72 12.64 -1.11
C ASP A 291 6.59 11.61 -1.86
N TRP A 292 6.48 10.34 -1.48
CA TRP A 292 7.27 9.25 -2.05
C TRP A 292 6.37 8.25 -2.77
N THR A 293 6.72 7.93 -4.03
CA THR A 293 5.98 6.95 -4.82
C THR A 293 6.82 5.70 -5.07
N GLY A 294 6.34 4.56 -4.55
CA GLY A 294 6.89 3.24 -4.86
C GLY A 294 6.38 2.73 -6.22
N THR A 295 7.19 1.93 -6.91
CA THR A 295 6.86 1.37 -8.23
C THR A 295 7.23 -0.12 -8.31
N ILE A 296 6.89 -0.78 -9.40
CA ILE A 296 7.44 -2.11 -9.72
C ILE A 296 8.98 -2.06 -9.72
N GLY A 297 9.58 -1.03 -10.32
CA GLY A 297 11.02 -0.87 -10.42
C GLY A 297 11.73 -0.65 -9.09
N THR A 298 11.08 -0.04 -8.09
CA THR A 298 11.61 0.08 -6.71
C THR A 298 11.42 -1.18 -5.89
N GLY A 299 10.68 -2.18 -6.38
CA GLY A 299 10.30 -3.38 -5.65
C GLY A 299 9.12 -3.18 -4.69
N SER A 300 8.45 -2.02 -4.75
CA SER A 300 7.31 -1.72 -3.88
C SER A 300 5.99 -2.28 -4.39
N VAL A 301 5.84 -2.47 -5.71
CA VAL A 301 4.66 -3.10 -6.29
C VAL A 301 4.99 -4.54 -6.67
N VAL A 302 4.35 -5.50 -6.00
CA VAL A 302 4.63 -6.92 -6.17
C VAL A 302 3.35 -7.75 -6.21
N LEU A 303 3.44 -8.93 -6.82
CA LEU A 303 2.43 -9.98 -6.69
C LEU A 303 2.90 -11.01 -5.66
N THR A 304 1.97 -11.63 -4.95
CA THR A 304 2.24 -12.84 -4.15
C THR A 304 2.51 -14.03 -5.05
N ASP A 305 2.96 -15.13 -4.47
CA ASP A 305 2.97 -16.41 -5.19
C ASP A 305 1.58 -16.71 -5.75
N MET A 306 1.54 -17.23 -6.96
CA MET A 306 0.30 -17.61 -7.61
C MET A 306 -0.26 -18.89 -7.02
N GLY A 307 -1.59 -18.97 -6.89
CA GLY A 307 -2.30 -20.16 -6.43
C GLY A 307 -2.29 -21.27 -7.49
N SER A 308 -2.66 -22.48 -7.05
CA SER A 308 -2.76 -23.66 -7.94
C SER A 308 -3.92 -23.58 -8.95
N ALA A 309 -4.85 -22.64 -8.76
CA ALA A 309 -6.05 -22.48 -9.60
C ALA A 309 -5.85 -21.55 -10.81
N ILE A 310 -4.65 -21.01 -11.05
CA ILE A 310 -4.38 -20.16 -12.21
C ILE A 310 -4.51 -20.94 -13.53
N ALA A 311 -4.87 -20.24 -14.60
CA ALA A 311 -4.92 -20.81 -15.94
C ALA A 311 -3.51 -21.05 -16.51
N GLU A 312 -3.40 -22.00 -17.44
CA GLU A 312 -2.14 -22.26 -18.14
C GLU A 312 -1.65 -21.02 -18.90
N GLY A 313 -0.34 -20.75 -18.83
CA GLY A 313 0.30 -19.61 -19.47
C GLY A 313 0.18 -18.28 -18.75
N THR A 314 -0.52 -18.23 -17.60
CA THR A 314 -0.74 -17.00 -16.81
C THR A 314 0.58 -16.38 -16.35
N GLU A 315 1.51 -17.16 -15.81
CA GLU A 315 2.81 -16.65 -15.33
C GLU A 315 3.56 -15.90 -16.44
N LYS A 316 3.58 -16.48 -17.67
CA LYS A 316 4.22 -15.84 -18.81
C LYS A 316 3.51 -14.54 -19.21
N ALA A 317 2.20 -14.52 -19.27
CA ALA A 317 1.43 -13.33 -19.64
C ALA A 317 1.66 -12.17 -18.64
N VAL A 318 1.72 -12.48 -17.35
CA VAL A 318 2.01 -11.52 -16.30
C VAL A 318 3.45 -11.00 -16.39
N GLU A 319 4.43 -11.87 -16.59
CA GLU A 319 5.84 -11.49 -16.70
C GLU A 319 6.10 -10.62 -17.94
N ASP A 320 5.47 -10.92 -19.08
CA ASP A 320 5.58 -10.10 -20.29
C ASP A 320 4.97 -8.71 -20.05
N ALA A 321 3.77 -8.63 -19.47
CA ALA A 321 3.13 -7.36 -19.17
C ALA A 321 3.92 -6.55 -18.12
N LYS A 322 4.49 -7.20 -17.09
CA LYS A 322 5.35 -6.56 -16.10
C LYS A 322 6.56 -5.87 -16.77
N LYS A 323 7.25 -6.56 -17.67
CA LYS A 323 8.38 -5.99 -18.44
C LYS A 323 7.96 -4.77 -19.27
N GLU A 324 6.78 -4.80 -19.86
CA GLU A 324 6.26 -3.69 -20.65
C GLU A 324 5.92 -2.47 -19.75
N LEU A 325 5.38 -2.69 -18.55
CA LEU A 325 5.15 -1.65 -17.55
C LEU A 325 6.49 -1.05 -17.09
N GLU A 326 7.46 -1.88 -16.70
CA GLU A 326 8.79 -1.44 -16.27
C GLU A 326 9.53 -0.65 -17.38
N ALA A 327 9.34 -1.03 -18.64
CA ALA A 327 9.90 -0.33 -19.79
C ALA A 327 9.11 0.93 -20.20
N GLY A 328 7.96 1.20 -19.58
CA GLY A 328 7.07 2.30 -19.94
C GLY A 328 6.40 2.17 -21.31
N THR A 329 6.44 0.97 -21.92
CA THR A 329 5.81 0.69 -23.23
C THR A 329 4.35 0.31 -23.12
N ARG A 330 3.89 0.00 -21.90
CA ARG A 330 2.49 -0.21 -21.54
C ARG A 330 2.10 0.82 -20.49
N GLN A 331 0.93 1.45 -20.70
CA GLN A 331 0.32 2.35 -19.73
C GLN A 331 -0.98 1.71 -19.23
N VAL A 332 -1.17 1.62 -17.91
CA VAL A 332 -2.38 1.00 -17.34
C VAL A 332 -3.62 1.81 -17.70
N PHE A 333 -3.55 3.12 -17.55
CA PHE A 333 -4.65 4.03 -17.83
C PHE A 333 -4.50 4.73 -19.18
N ASP A 334 -4.13 3.97 -20.24
CA ASP A 334 -4.18 4.44 -21.62
C ASP A 334 -5.62 4.77 -21.99
N VAL A 335 -5.92 6.05 -22.21
CA VAL A 335 -7.28 6.54 -22.48
C VAL A 335 -7.89 6.03 -23.79
N SER A 336 -7.08 5.41 -24.64
CA SER A 336 -7.58 4.74 -25.84
C SER A 336 -8.22 3.38 -25.56
N THR A 337 -7.99 2.80 -24.37
CA THR A 337 -8.47 1.47 -23.97
C THR A 337 -9.81 1.48 -23.26
N PHE A 338 -10.34 2.64 -22.90
CA PHE A 338 -11.61 2.78 -22.20
C PHE A 338 -12.37 4.05 -22.63
N THR A 339 -13.65 4.10 -22.27
CA THR A 339 -14.52 5.27 -22.46
C THR A 339 -15.20 5.64 -21.15
N VAL A 340 -15.69 6.87 -21.06
CA VAL A 340 -16.49 7.38 -19.94
C VAL A 340 -17.82 7.89 -20.48
N GLY A 341 -18.92 7.25 -20.11
CA GLY A 341 -20.25 7.58 -20.64
C GLY A 341 -20.35 7.48 -22.16
N GLY A 342 -19.66 6.51 -22.78
CA GLY A 342 -19.60 6.28 -24.22
C GLY A 342 -18.68 7.24 -24.97
N GLN A 343 -17.93 8.10 -24.28
CA GLN A 343 -17.04 9.08 -24.90
C GLN A 343 -15.57 8.75 -24.64
N SER A 344 -14.73 8.94 -25.65
CA SER A 344 -13.28 8.91 -25.50
C SER A 344 -12.79 10.11 -24.72
N LEU A 345 -11.81 9.92 -23.85
CA LEU A 345 -11.23 10.94 -23.00
C LEU A 345 -9.95 11.51 -23.65
N SER A 346 -9.76 12.83 -23.59
CA SER A 346 -8.53 13.47 -24.07
C SER A 346 -7.98 14.52 -23.09
N SER A 347 -8.74 14.84 -22.03
CA SER A 347 -8.38 15.80 -20.99
C SER A 347 -9.20 15.47 -19.75
N TYR A 348 -8.58 15.59 -18.58
CA TYR A 348 -9.25 15.46 -17.30
C TYR A 348 -8.52 16.31 -16.26
N MET A 349 -9.27 17.20 -15.61
CA MET A 349 -8.77 18.02 -14.52
C MET A 349 -9.00 17.32 -13.19
N ALA A 350 -7.96 17.13 -12.41
CA ALA A 350 -8.01 16.54 -11.07
C ALA A 350 -7.48 17.53 -10.02
N ASP A 351 -7.88 17.31 -8.77
CA ASP A 351 -7.34 18.00 -7.61
C ASP A 351 -6.10 17.26 -7.10
N VAL A 352 -4.93 17.71 -7.50
CA VAL A 352 -3.66 17.03 -7.19
C VAL A 352 -2.51 17.99 -6.92
N ASP A 353 -2.75 19.29 -6.94
CA ASP A 353 -1.70 20.25 -6.69
C ASP A 353 -1.34 20.38 -5.20
N THR A 354 -0.47 21.32 -4.89
CA THR A 354 0.08 21.49 -3.56
C THR A 354 -0.56 22.63 -2.77
N ASP A 355 -1.65 23.21 -3.29
CA ASP A 355 -2.33 24.29 -2.61
C ASP A 355 -3.46 23.79 -1.69
N ALA A 356 -4.08 24.72 -0.97
CA ALA A 356 -5.14 24.42 -0.03
C ALA A 356 -6.56 24.55 -0.61
N ASP A 357 -6.68 24.84 -1.90
CA ASP A 357 -7.96 25.14 -2.56
C ASP A 357 -8.53 23.91 -3.29
N TYR A 358 -8.57 22.81 -2.71
CA TYR A 358 -9.08 21.49 -3.19
C TYR A 358 -10.07 21.58 -4.37
N THR A 359 -9.60 22.12 -5.51
CA THR A 359 -10.38 22.26 -6.74
C THR A 359 -9.72 21.52 -7.91
N PRO A 360 -10.50 20.83 -8.78
CA PRO A 360 -9.94 20.09 -9.92
C PRO A 360 -9.40 21.05 -10.99
N ASP A 361 -8.13 21.40 -10.94
CA ASP A 361 -7.47 22.35 -11.82
C ASP A 361 -6.19 21.85 -12.50
N THR A 362 -5.73 20.66 -12.16
CA THR A 362 -4.53 20.06 -12.73
C THR A 362 -4.87 19.07 -13.85
N GLU A 363 -4.38 19.31 -15.06
CA GLU A 363 -4.52 18.38 -16.19
C GLU A 363 -3.69 17.11 -15.94
N VAL A 364 -4.36 15.96 -15.88
CA VAL A 364 -3.70 14.68 -15.54
C VAL A 364 -3.60 13.71 -16.71
N ILE A 365 -4.12 14.05 -17.89
CA ILE A 365 -3.90 13.23 -19.08
C ILE A 365 -2.70 13.75 -19.86
N GLU A 366 -1.64 12.98 -19.89
CA GLU A 366 -0.44 13.28 -20.65
C GLU A 366 -0.06 12.11 -21.56
N ASN A 367 0.33 12.43 -22.80
CA ASN A 367 0.73 11.43 -23.80
C ASN A 367 -0.28 10.29 -24.01
N GLY A 368 -1.58 10.59 -23.83
CA GLY A 368 -2.65 9.62 -24.02
C GLY A 368 -2.89 8.69 -22.82
N ALA A 369 -2.31 8.98 -21.65
CA ALA A 369 -2.54 8.21 -20.46
C ALA A 369 -2.86 9.12 -19.25
N PHE A 370 -3.74 8.65 -18.36
CA PHE A 370 -4.00 9.28 -17.08
C PHE A 370 -2.82 9.00 -16.13
N GLN A 371 -2.23 10.06 -15.56
CA GLN A 371 -1.00 10.03 -14.75
C GLN A 371 -1.35 9.88 -13.27
N GLU A 372 -1.73 8.69 -12.83
CA GLU A 372 -2.32 8.44 -11.52
C GLU A 372 -1.40 8.73 -10.31
N SER A 373 -0.08 8.57 -10.44
CA SER A 373 0.88 8.76 -9.34
C SER A 373 1.97 9.79 -9.66
N LYS A 374 1.71 10.73 -10.58
CA LYS A 374 2.73 11.70 -11.00
C LYS A 374 2.80 12.93 -10.09
N PHE A 375 1.65 13.45 -9.68
CA PHE A 375 1.55 14.73 -8.98
C PHE A 375 1.51 14.58 -7.47
N ARG A 376 1.06 13.42 -6.98
CA ARG A 376 1.18 12.95 -5.60
C ARG A 376 1.21 11.43 -5.58
N SER A 377 1.68 10.81 -4.48
CA SER A 377 1.76 9.36 -4.37
C SER A 377 0.40 8.70 -4.18
N ALA A 378 -0.49 9.31 -3.39
CA ALA A 378 -1.84 8.81 -3.17
C ALA A 378 -2.68 8.93 -4.44
N PRO A 379 -3.48 7.92 -4.79
CA PRO A 379 -4.33 7.91 -5.98
C PRO A 379 -5.33 9.07 -6.04
N TYR A 380 -5.57 9.56 -7.26
CA TYR A 380 -6.60 10.54 -7.57
C TYR A 380 -7.43 10.15 -8.80
N PHE A 381 -7.36 8.89 -9.22
CA PHE A 381 -8.18 8.35 -10.31
C PHE A 381 -9.60 8.06 -9.80
N ASP A 382 -10.56 8.87 -10.20
CA ASP A 382 -11.97 8.78 -9.77
C ASP A 382 -12.96 8.57 -10.93
N LEU A 383 -12.44 8.30 -12.14
CA LEU A 383 -13.25 8.12 -13.34
C LEU A 383 -14.14 6.87 -13.28
N ARG A 384 -15.39 7.02 -13.71
CA ARG A 384 -16.35 5.92 -13.89
C ARG A 384 -16.29 5.45 -15.34
N ILE A 385 -15.46 4.45 -15.63
CA ILE A 385 -15.28 3.93 -16.98
C ILE A 385 -16.39 2.97 -17.37
N ASP A 386 -16.66 2.90 -18.68
CA ASP A 386 -17.70 2.01 -19.22
C ASP A 386 -17.29 0.52 -19.07
N GLY A 387 -18.26 -0.32 -18.73
CA GLY A 387 -18.07 -1.74 -18.47
C GLY A 387 -17.96 -2.10 -17.00
N ILE A 388 -17.89 -1.10 -16.11
CA ILE A 388 -17.98 -1.26 -14.66
C ILE A 388 -19.33 -0.70 -14.17
N ASN A 389 -20.08 -1.50 -13.44
CA ASN A 389 -21.36 -1.14 -12.85
C ASN A 389 -21.26 -1.12 -11.32
N LEU A 390 -21.46 0.04 -10.71
CA LEU A 390 -21.52 0.18 -9.27
C LEU A 390 -22.95 -0.16 -8.80
N LEU A 391 -23.08 -1.12 -7.89
CA LEU A 391 -24.36 -1.52 -7.31
C LEU A 391 -24.80 -0.59 -6.17
N ASP A 392 -23.84 0.04 -5.53
CA ASP A 392 -23.99 1.00 -4.43
C ASP A 392 -22.71 1.86 -4.34
N GLU A 393 -22.69 2.83 -3.41
CA GLU A 393 -21.53 3.67 -3.10
C GLU A 393 -21.43 3.85 -1.58
N ALA A 394 -20.21 4.04 -1.06
CA ALA A 394 -19.93 4.29 0.36
C ALA A 394 -18.85 5.38 0.49
N TYR A 395 -19.05 6.36 1.38
CA TYR A 395 -18.17 7.49 1.64
C TYR A 395 -17.92 7.70 3.12
#